data_e8998472190875f0ff9f9ef434735499
#
_entry.id   e8998472190875f0ff9f9ef434735499
#
_cell.length_a   1.000
_cell.length_b   1.000
_cell.length_c   1.000
_cell.angle_alpha   90.00
_cell.angle_beta   90.00
_cell.angle_gamma   90.00
#
_symmetry.space_group_name_H-M   'P 1'
#
loop_
_entity.id
_entity.type
_entity.pdbx_description
1 polymer ?
#
loop_
_entity_poly.entity_id
_entity_poly.type
_entity_poly.pdbx_seq_one_letter_code
_entity_poly.pdbx_strand_id
1 'polypeptide(L)'
;MKKSLGIISGLLFLIFVIGSFFGYKYYKKFYGNNVEKEGYILIPHSANYNSILDSIAPYIKNKENFAEVGKRKILQKFFNAVRYRIKSGTNNSDLVNMIKAGNQTENTFRIGDFFSVYQMIGKVVKKTELDSLKFATDLNKIATEKGFSNAE
;
A
#
# COMPACT_ATOMS: atom_id res chain seq x y z
N MET A 1 22.24 40.57 -37.06
CA MET A 1 22.17 39.13 -36.90
C MET A 1 22.88 38.57 -35.64
N LYS A 2 24.11 38.98 -35.29
CA LYS A 2 24.83 38.44 -34.10
C LYS A 2 24.18 38.79 -32.75
N LYS A 3 23.56 39.98 -32.60
CA LYS A 3 22.89 40.40 -31.33
C LYS A 3 21.59 39.63 -31.08
N SER A 4 20.82 39.30 -32.08
CA SER A 4 19.59 38.53 -31.96
C SER A 4 19.87 37.06 -31.57
N LEU A 5 20.96 36.49 -32.07
CA LEU A 5 21.38 35.13 -31.72
C LEU A 5 21.75 35.00 -30.22
N GLY A 6 22.42 36.01 -29.65
CA GLY A 6 22.75 36.06 -28.24
C GLY A 6 21.50 36.15 -27.33
N ILE A 7 20.50 36.92 -27.74
CA ILE A 7 19.23 37.04 -26.98
C ILE A 7 18.47 35.73 -27.03
N ILE A 8 18.40 35.06 -28.18
CA ILE A 8 17.72 33.75 -28.31
C ILE A 8 18.42 32.69 -27.47
N SER A 9 19.77 32.65 -27.49
CA SER A 9 20.54 31.71 -26.66
C SER A 9 20.33 31.95 -25.17
N GLY A 10 20.28 33.21 -24.72
CA GLY A 10 19.98 33.55 -23.32
C GLY A 10 18.58 33.13 -22.89
N LEU A 11 17.58 33.31 -23.74
CA LEU A 11 16.21 32.87 -23.51
C LEU A 11 16.11 31.33 -23.38
N LEU A 12 16.76 30.60 -24.28
CA LEU A 12 16.80 29.15 -24.25
C LEU A 12 17.49 28.63 -22.98
N PHE A 13 18.60 29.27 -22.58
CA PHE A 13 19.28 28.93 -21.33
C PHE A 13 18.39 29.16 -20.11
N LEU A 14 17.67 30.27 -20.07
CA LEU A 14 16.73 30.58 -18.97
C LEU A 14 15.61 29.52 -18.88
N ILE A 15 15.02 29.14 -20.02
CA ILE A 15 13.99 28.08 -20.08
C ILE A 15 14.57 26.76 -19.60
N PHE A 16 15.79 26.43 -19.97
CA PHE A 16 16.46 25.21 -19.53
C PHE A 16 16.68 25.19 -18.01
N VAL A 17 17.13 26.30 -17.41
CA VAL A 17 17.33 26.41 -15.96
C VAL A 17 16.01 26.26 -15.20
N ILE A 18 14.97 26.97 -15.66
CA ILE A 18 13.62 26.88 -15.07
C ILE A 18 13.08 25.43 -15.20
N GLY A 19 13.18 24.83 -16.38
CA GLY A 19 12.75 23.45 -16.63
C GLY A 19 13.49 22.44 -15.77
N SER A 20 14.79 22.59 -15.59
CA SER A 20 15.61 21.74 -14.72
C SER A 20 15.20 21.84 -13.27
N PHE A 21 14.89 23.05 -12.78
CA PHE A 21 14.43 23.27 -11.41
C PHE A 21 13.07 22.59 -11.14
N PHE A 22 12.10 22.77 -12.04
CA PHE A 22 10.81 22.11 -11.92
C PHE A 22 10.91 20.60 -12.11
N GLY A 23 11.73 20.15 -13.04
CA GLY A 23 12.01 18.73 -13.25
C GLY A 23 12.61 18.06 -12.03
N TYR A 24 13.57 18.72 -11.37
CA TYR A 24 14.17 18.21 -10.13
C TYR A 24 13.15 18.12 -8.98
N LYS A 25 12.31 19.15 -8.79
CA LYS A 25 11.22 19.12 -7.79
C LYS A 25 10.26 17.98 -8.06
N TYR A 26 9.87 17.78 -9.30
CA TYR A 26 8.99 16.69 -9.72
C TYR A 26 9.64 15.33 -9.47
N TYR A 27 10.89 15.16 -9.89
CA TYR A 27 11.65 13.94 -9.65
C TYR A 27 11.74 13.59 -8.16
N LYS A 28 12.07 14.56 -7.31
CA LYS A 28 12.16 14.39 -5.86
C LYS A 28 10.83 13.97 -5.23
N LYS A 29 9.70 14.46 -5.75
CA LYS A 29 8.37 14.09 -5.28
C LYS A 29 8.08 12.59 -5.52
N PHE A 30 8.50 12.03 -6.63
CA PHE A 30 8.28 10.63 -7.00
C PHE A 30 9.29 9.68 -6.36
N TYR A 31 10.57 10.04 -6.44
CA TYR A 31 11.70 9.17 -6.13
C TYR A 31 12.48 9.58 -4.88
N GLY A 32 12.15 10.70 -4.28
CA GLY A 32 12.70 11.06 -2.97
C GLY A 32 12.13 10.19 -1.85
N ASN A 33 12.99 9.83 -0.89
CA ASN A 33 12.58 9.05 0.28
C ASN A 33 11.48 9.79 1.05
N ASN A 34 10.33 9.17 1.19
CA ASN A 34 9.19 9.73 1.91
C ASN A 34 8.79 8.90 3.14
N VAL A 35 9.15 7.63 3.19
CA VAL A 35 8.87 6.77 4.36
C VAL A 35 9.93 7.00 5.43
N GLU A 36 9.51 7.42 6.63
CA GLU A 36 10.40 7.60 7.79
C GLU A 36 10.46 6.39 8.69
N LYS A 37 9.29 5.79 8.95
CA LYS A 37 9.16 4.70 9.90
C LYS A 37 8.80 3.42 9.16
N GLU A 38 9.43 2.33 9.54
CA GLU A 38 9.00 1.01 9.08
C GLU A 38 7.81 0.53 9.92
N GLY A 39 6.99 -0.32 9.31
CA GLY A 39 5.83 -0.88 9.98
C GLY A 39 4.96 -1.69 9.04
N TYR A 40 3.80 -2.05 9.56
CA TYR A 40 2.80 -2.80 8.81
C TYR A 40 1.53 -1.98 8.67
N ILE A 41 1.00 -1.91 7.47
CA ILE A 41 -0.32 -1.35 7.19
C ILE A 41 -1.24 -2.45 6.69
N LEU A 42 -2.49 -2.38 7.10
CA LEU A 42 -3.57 -3.19 6.57
C LEU A 42 -4.47 -2.31 5.72
N ILE A 43 -4.71 -2.71 4.49
CA ILE A 43 -5.67 -2.05 3.60
C ILE A 43 -6.86 -3.01 3.46
N PRO A 44 -8.03 -2.69 4.05
CA PRO A 44 -9.21 -3.53 3.98
C PRO A 44 -9.86 -3.50 2.59
N HIS A 45 -10.67 -4.51 2.26
CA HIS A 45 -11.42 -4.58 0.99
C HIS A 45 -12.40 -3.41 0.79
N SER A 46 -12.91 -2.88 1.91
CA SER A 46 -13.81 -1.72 1.91
C SER A 46 -13.09 -0.37 1.86
N ALA A 47 -11.73 -0.36 1.77
CA ALA A 47 -10.96 0.87 1.77
C ALA A 47 -11.28 1.74 0.56
N ASN A 48 -11.38 3.03 0.79
CA ASN A 48 -11.34 4.04 -0.25
C ASN A 48 -9.96 4.70 -0.30
N TYR A 49 -9.75 5.57 -1.28
CA TYR A 49 -8.46 6.25 -1.44
C TYR A 49 -8.02 7.04 -0.20
N ASN A 50 -8.96 7.70 0.48
CA ASN A 50 -8.65 8.46 1.69
C ASN A 50 -8.26 7.54 2.86
N SER A 51 -8.92 6.40 3.01
CA SER A 51 -8.56 5.38 3.99
C SER A 51 -7.14 4.85 3.78
N ILE A 52 -6.71 4.67 2.52
CA ILE A 52 -5.34 4.29 2.19
C ILE A 52 -4.35 5.39 2.61
N LEU A 53 -4.67 6.65 2.31
CA LEU A 53 -3.84 7.79 2.70
C LEU A 53 -3.70 7.90 4.22
N ASP A 54 -4.78 7.69 4.96
CA ASP A 54 -4.79 7.78 6.43
C ASP A 54 -4.01 6.62 7.06
N SER A 55 -4.11 5.42 6.49
CA SER A 55 -3.34 4.25 6.95
C SER A 55 -1.82 4.42 6.76
N ILE A 56 -1.40 5.17 5.75
CA ILE A 56 0.01 5.37 5.42
C ILE A 56 0.57 6.63 6.12
N ALA A 57 -0.27 7.61 6.41
CA ALA A 57 0.12 8.90 6.97
C ALA A 57 1.08 8.82 8.18
N PRO A 58 0.92 7.89 9.15
CA PRO A 58 1.83 7.78 10.29
C PRO A 58 3.28 7.39 9.95
N TYR A 59 3.51 6.88 8.74
CA TYR A 59 4.79 6.32 8.31
C TYR A 59 5.57 7.21 7.35
N ILE A 60 4.93 8.25 6.80
CA ILE A 60 5.50 9.09 5.74
C ILE A 60 5.71 10.55 6.19
N LYS A 61 6.71 11.20 5.59
CA LYS A 61 7.04 12.62 5.83
C LYS A 61 6.01 13.57 5.26
N ASN A 62 5.57 13.30 4.04
CA ASN A 62 4.71 14.20 3.27
C ASN A 62 3.56 13.45 2.63
N LYS A 63 2.37 13.61 3.23
CA LYS A 63 1.12 12.98 2.80
C LYS A 63 0.64 13.53 1.45
N GLU A 64 0.82 14.84 1.21
CA GLU A 64 0.38 15.50 -0.02
C GLU A 64 1.17 14.99 -1.23
N ASN A 65 2.49 14.85 -1.09
CA ASN A 65 3.33 14.28 -2.15
C ASN A 65 2.93 12.83 -2.46
N PHE A 66 2.67 12.02 -1.44
CA PHE A 66 2.19 10.65 -1.65
C PHE A 66 0.82 10.63 -2.34
N ALA A 67 -0.11 11.50 -1.89
CA ALA A 67 -1.44 11.60 -2.48
C ALA A 67 -1.38 12.01 -3.97
N GLU A 68 -0.53 12.97 -4.33
CA GLU A 68 -0.37 13.37 -5.73
C GLU A 68 0.21 12.25 -6.59
N VAL A 69 1.26 11.56 -6.11
CA VAL A 69 1.86 10.43 -6.82
C VAL A 69 0.87 9.27 -6.95
N GLY A 70 0.12 8.98 -5.90
CA GLY A 70 -0.93 7.96 -5.91
C GLY A 70 -2.03 8.26 -6.94
N LYS A 71 -2.50 9.51 -7.01
CA LYS A 71 -3.47 9.94 -8.03
C LYS A 71 -2.92 9.77 -9.44
N ARG A 72 -1.70 10.20 -9.70
CA ARG A 72 -1.05 10.07 -11.03
C ARG A 72 -0.82 8.62 -11.43
N LYS A 73 -0.52 7.75 -10.49
CA LYS A 73 -0.36 6.31 -10.71
C LYS A 73 -1.67 5.52 -10.62
N ILE A 74 -2.80 6.22 -10.52
CA ILE A 74 -4.17 5.66 -10.51
C ILE A 74 -4.37 4.68 -9.33
N LEU A 75 -3.76 4.97 -8.17
CA LEU A 75 -3.89 4.13 -6.98
C LEU A 75 -5.35 4.04 -6.51
N GLN A 76 -6.15 5.10 -6.70
CA GLN A 76 -7.57 5.13 -6.34
C GLN A 76 -8.43 4.10 -7.10
N LYS A 77 -7.97 3.60 -8.24
CA LYS A 77 -8.67 2.59 -9.04
C LYS A 77 -8.10 1.19 -8.88
N PHE A 78 -6.80 1.11 -8.61
CA PHE A 78 -6.06 -0.15 -8.58
C PHE A 78 -5.24 -0.23 -7.31
N PHE A 79 -5.73 -0.95 -6.33
CA PHE A 79 -5.02 -1.34 -5.12
C PHE A 79 -5.47 -2.73 -4.69
N ASN A 80 -4.63 -3.42 -3.95
CA ASN A 80 -4.95 -4.72 -3.39
C ASN A 80 -5.16 -4.58 -1.87
N ALA A 81 -6.24 -5.19 -1.39
CA ALA A 81 -6.63 -5.16 0.01
C ALA A 81 -5.91 -6.27 0.78
N VAL A 82 -4.70 -5.99 1.22
CA VAL A 82 -3.82 -6.94 1.93
C VAL A 82 -2.95 -6.19 2.94
N ARG A 83 -2.20 -6.96 3.72
CA ARG A 83 -1.23 -6.41 4.67
C ARG A 83 0.12 -6.19 3.99
N TYR A 84 0.63 -4.96 4.11
CA TYR A 84 1.92 -4.56 3.56
C TYR A 84 2.93 -4.27 4.66
N ARG A 85 4.19 -4.64 4.43
CA ARG A 85 5.32 -4.17 5.21
C ARG A 85 5.94 -2.96 4.52
N ILE A 86 5.93 -1.83 5.20
CA ILE A 86 6.58 -0.59 4.74
C ILE A 86 7.98 -0.55 5.33
N LYS A 87 8.98 -0.27 4.48
CA LYS A 87 10.38 -0.11 4.89
C LYS A 87 10.76 1.37 4.91
N SER A 88 11.50 1.79 5.93
CA SER A 88 12.06 3.15 5.97
C SER A 88 12.93 3.42 4.73
N GLY A 89 12.94 4.66 4.28
CA GLY A 89 13.67 5.08 3.07
C GLY A 89 12.95 4.79 1.76
N THR A 90 11.77 4.12 1.75
CA THR A 90 10.99 3.89 0.54
C THR A 90 10.48 5.21 -0.04
N ASN A 91 10.55 5.36 -1.35
CA ASN A 91 10.01 6.52 -2.07
C ASN A 91 8.52 6.34 -2.40
N ASN A 92 7.86 7.43 -2.81
CA ASN A 92 6.44 7.42 -3.11
C ASN A 92 6.08 6.50 -4.28
N SER A 93 6.92 6.47 -5.31
CA SER A 93 6.68 5.65 -6.51
C SER A 93 6.66 4.16 -6.18
N ASP A 94 7.64 3.70 -5.40
CA ASP A 94 7.76 2.28 -5.02
C ASP A 94 6.68 1.87 -4.04
N LEU A 95 6.32 2.74 -3.09
CA LEU A 95 5.23 2.50 -2.16
C LEU A 95 3.90 2.33 -2.90
N VAL A 96 3.59 3.19 -3.87
CA VAL A 96 2.38 3.06 -4.70
C VAL A 96 2.43 1.78 -5.54
N ASN A 97 3.58 1.46 -6.15
CA ASN A 97 3.72 0.24 -6.94
C ASN A 97 3.53 -1.02 -6.09
N MET A 98 4.08 -1.05 -4.88
CA MET A 98 3.91 -2.15 -3.93
C MET A 98 2.43 -2.40 -3.61
N ILE A 99 1.66 -1.35 -3.34
CA ILE A 99 0.23 -1.45 -3.04
C ILE A 99 -0.57 -1.91 -4.26
N LYS A 100 -0.24 -1.41 -5.44
CA LYS A 100 -0.89 -1.82 -6.70
C LYS A 100 -0.59 -3.26 -7.08
N ALA A 101 0.65 -3.69 -6.90
CA ALA A 101 1.07 -5.05 -7.23
C ALA A 101 0.54 -6.10 -6.24
N GLY A 102 0.07 -5.69 -5.05
CA GLY A 102 -0.38 -6.62 -4.02
C GLY A 102 0.78 -7.41 -3.38
N ASN A 103 1.98 -6.85 -3.35
CA ASN A 103 3.15 -7.46 -2.72
C ASN A 103 2.96 -7.53 -1.20
N GLN A 104 2.11 -8.45 -0.79
CA GLN A 104 1.76 -8.67 0.61
C GLN A 104 2.93 -9.28 1.40
N THR A 105 2.96 -8.99 2.68
CA THR A 105 3.82 -9.72 3.61
C THR A 105 3.17 -11.05 3.91
N GLU A 106 3.94 -12.14 3.81
CA GLU A 106 3.48 -13.46 4.19
C GLU A 106 2.97 -13.46 5.63
N ASN A 107 1.72 -13.85 5.80
CA ASN A 107 1.16 -14.12 7.11
C ASN A 107 1.44 -15.58 7.44
N THR A 108 2.55 -15.83 8.15
CA THR A 108 2.83 -17.18 8.66
C THR A 108 1.92 -17.45 9.84
N PHE A 109 0.95 -18.33 9.66
CA PHE A 109 0.16 -18.89 10.76
C PHE A 109 0.88 -20.13 11.28
N ARG A 110 1.36 -20.09 12.51
CA ARG A 110 1.67 -21.32 13.22
C ARG A 110 0.35 -21.86 13.78
N ILE A 111 -0.13 -22.90 13.14
CA ILE A 111 -1.20 -23.74 13.69
C ILE A 111 -0.50 -24.62 14.71
N GLY A 112 -0.56 -24.21 15.97
CA GLY A 112 -0.12 -25.03 17.09
C GLY A 112 -1.25 -25.96 17.53
N ASP A 113 -1.03 -26.70 18.63
CA ASP A 113 -2.05 -27.54 19.21
C ASP A 113 -3.23 -26.70 19.68
N PHE A 114 -4.40 -26.98 19.12
CA PHE A 114 -5.67 -26.39 19.53
C PHE A 114 -6.51 -27.44 20.21
N PHE A 115 -7.04 -27.10 21.38
CA PHE A 115 -7.98 -27.95 22.10
C PHE A 115 -9.40 -27.89 21.50
N SER A 116 -9.70 -26.90 20.66
CA SER A 116 -10.98 -26.79 19.96
C SER A 116 -10.91 -25.99 18.67
N VAL A 117 -11.84 -26.28 17.75
CA VAL A 117 -12.02 -25.53 16.48
C VAL A 117 -12.30 -24.05 16.75
N TYR A 118 -13.02 -23.71 17.81
CA TYR A 118 -13.31 -22.33 18.20
C TYR A 118 -12.06 -21.53 18.56
N GLN A 119 -11.08 -22.14 19.22
CA GLN A 119 -9.80 -21.49 19.52
C GLN A 119 -9.00 -21.22 18.25
N MET A 120 -9.01 -22.15 17.30
CA MET A 120 -8.39 -21.97 15.98
C MET A 120 -9.05 -20.81 15.23
N ILE A 121 -10.39 -20.80 15.16
CA ILE A 121 -11.17 -19.74 14.53
C ILE A 121 -10.82 -18.38 15.15
N GLY A 122 -10.82 -18.27 16.48
CA GLY A 122 -10.49 -17.02 17.17
C GLY A 122 -9.09 -16.49 16.86
N LYS A 123 -8.09 -17.36 16.67
CA LYS A 123 -6.73 -16.94 16.29
C LYS A 123 -6.64 -16.52 14.81
N VAL A 124 -7.34 -17.20 13.92
CA VAL A 124 -7.37 -16.88 12.49
C VAL A 124 -8.08 -15.54 12.27
N VAL A 125 -9.26 -15.37 12.87
CA VAL A 125 -10.08 -14.15 12.75
C VAL A 125 -9.36 -12.91 13.29
N LYS A 126 -8.64 -13.00 14.42
CA LYS A 126 -7.84 -11.89 14.94
C LYS A 126 -6.73 -11.40 14.00
N LYS A 127 -6.29 -12.25 13.07
CA LYS A 127 -5.21 -11.93 12.11
C LYS A 127 -5.70 -11.67 10.69
N THR A 128 -6.97 -11.90 10.43
CA THR A 128 -7.61 -11.71 9.13
C THR A 128 -8.86 -10.83 9.29
N GLU A 129 -9.41 -10.33 8.21
CA GLU A 129 -10.67 -9.57 8.21
C GLU A 129 -11.91 -10.49 8.17
N LEU A 130 -11.75 -11.77 8.50
CA LEU A 130 -12.84 -12.73 8.43
C LEU A 130 -13.84 -12.51 9.56
N ASP A 131 -15.12 -12.57 9.24
CA ASP A 131 -16.18 -12.65 10.23
C ASP A 131 -16.15 -14.04 10.90
N SER A 132 -16.01 -14.05 12.24
CA SER A 132 -15.89 -15.29 13.00
C SER A 132 -17.11 -16.21 12.88
N LEU A 133 -18.31 -15.63 12.83
CA LEU A 133 -19.56 -16.40 12.71
C LEU A 133 -19.68 -17.02 11.31
N LYS A 134 -19.41 -16.24 10.27
CA LYS A 134 -19.45 -16.73 8.90
C LYS A 134 -18.41 -17.81 8.68
N PHE A 135 -17.18 -17.60 9.15
CA PHE A 135 -16.10 -18.59 9.02
C PHE A 135 -16.41 -19.90 9.77
N ALA A 136 -16.99 -19.83 10.98
CA ALA A 136 -17.43 -21.00 11.72
C ALA A 136 -18.54 -21.77 10.98
N THR A 137 -19.51 -21.05 10.42
CA THR A 137 -20.63 -21.63 9.66
C THR A 137 -20.13 -22.33 8.39
N ASP A 138 -19.23 -21.70 7.66
CA ASP A 138 -18.65 -22.26 6.44
C ASP A 138 -17.80 -23.51 6.73
N LEU A 139 -17.01 -23.49 7.81
CA LEU A 139 -16.26 -24.67 8.25
C LEU A 139 -17.18 -25.85 8.65
N ASN A 140 -18.24 -25.58 9.42
CA ASN A 140 -19.19 -26.64 9.79
C ASN A 140 -19.90 -27.22 8.57
N LYS A 141 -20.26 -26.39 7.59
CA LYS A 141 -20.83 -26.83 6.32
C LYS A 141 -19.88 -27.75 5.56
N ILE A 142 -18.60 -27.34 5.39
CA ILE A 142 -17.56 -28.13 4.72
C ILE A 142 -17.30 -29.44 5.47
N ALA A 143 -17.25 -29.41 6.81
CA ALA A 143 -17.06 -30.61 7.62
C ALA A 143 -18.21 -31.61 7.42
N THR A 144 -19.44 -31.14 7.40
CA THR A 144 -20.62 -31.98 7.14
C THR A 144 -20.61 -32.55 5.73
N GLU A 145 -20.29 -31.74 4.71
CA GLU A 145 -20.18 -32.18 3.31
C GLU A 145 -19.07 -33.22 3.11
N LYS A 146 -18.00 -33.17 3.89
CA LYS A 146 -16.87 -34.10 3.84
C LYS A 146 -17.03 -35.33 4.76
N GLY A 147 -18.16 -35.46 5.44
CA GLY A 147 -18.47 -36.61 6.31
C GLY A 147 -17.77 -36.60 7.66
N PHE A 148 -17.22 -35.45 8.08
CA PHE A 148 -16.77 -35.29 9.45
C PHE A 148 -17.99 -35.00 10.33
N SER A 149 -18.40 -35.97 11.15
CA SER A 149 -19.41 -35.76 12.19
C SER A 149 -18.85 -34.83 13.26
N ASN A 150 -19.72 -33.94 13.80
CA ASN A 150 -19.35 -33.10 14.94
C ASN A 150 -18.74 -33.95 16.04
N ALA A 151 -17.44 -33.84 16.27
CA ALA A 151 -16.84 -34.29 17.50
C ALA A 151 -17.25 -33.23 18.56
N GLU A 152 -18.16 -33.61 19.46
CA GLU A 152 -18.50 -32.86 20.65
C GLU A 152 -17.26 -32.57 21.51
#